data_50d562b69e15523dad8e7887c7c43628
#
_entry.id   50d562b69e15523dad8e7887c7c43628
#
_cell.length_a   1.000
_cell.length_b   1.000
_cell.length_c   1.000
_cell.angle_alpha   90.00
_cell.angle_beta   90.00
_cell.angle_gamma   90.00
#
_symmetry.space_group_name_H-M   'P 1'
#
loop_
_entity.id
_entity.type
_entity.pdbx_description
1 polymer ?
#
loop_
_entity_poly.entity_id
_entity_poly.type
_entity_poly.pdbx_seq_one_letter_code
_entity_poly.pdbx_strand_id
1 'polypeptide(L)'
;MSKKISLLLIIPLLFIGGIYAFNLKILLLFIFLISTIIIYISFRNSNSINKLTDAIIATVKKNNYELINIDIGESSKLKIYGIIPINTKVYHLKGIGILSIMKVNLGLMQMLTLSINPFEKDLPQLSLDIMCIFQKIILISYFYALMLDKENNEYKYFLNQMEKINETYANIENFPAKKEWHTELISAMITKKIGVNQEKIVNDIMNEVMKIYVDYWNKIKGLNVSEIVKKIAIIEEFGNNLVDKGGYSTNFFKKMFGVDTTRKFLGDVIFGYYAFKKIDINNNKKN
;
A
#
# COMPACT_ATOMS: atom_id res chain seq x y z
N MET A 1 21.94 -4.60 18.66
CA MET A 1 20.46 -4.65 18.76
C MET A 1 19.90 -4.31 20.13
N SER A 2 20.71 -4.02 21.16
CA SER A 2 20.23 -3.88 22.56
C SER A 2 19.96 -2.46 23.06
N LYS A 3 20.47 -1.40 22.42
CA LYS A 3 20.39 -0.04 22.99
C LYS A 3 19.08 0.74 22.76
N LYS A 4 18.26 0.36 21.77
CA LYS A 4 16.99 1.08 21.50
C LYS A 4 15.77 0.48 22.23
N ILE A 5 15.82 -0.80 22.58
CA ILE A 5 14.75 -1.45 23.36
C ILE A 5 14.85 -1.06 24.83
N SER A 6 16.07 -0.86 25.34
CA SER A 6 16.28 -0.40 26.71
C SER A 6 15.76 1.02 26.98
N LEU A 7 15.74 1.92 25.97
CA LEU A 7 15.21 3.28 26.16
C LEU A 7 13.69 3.32 26.32
N LEU A 8 12.96 2.45 25.63
CA LEU A 8 11.49 2.34 25.72
C LEU A 8 11.01 1.71 27.04
N LEU A 9 11.85 0.91 27.69
CA LEU A 9 11.59 0.31 29.01
C LEU A 9 12.16 1.17 30.16
N ILE A 10 13.20 1.97 29.92
CA ILE A 10 13.83 2.82 30.93
C ILE A 10 12.95 4.03 31.25
N ILE A 11 12.22 4.59 30.29
CA ILE A 11 11.32 5.72 30.52
C ILE A 11 10.21 5.38 31.54
N PRO A 12 9.48 4.24 31.45
CA PRO A 12 8.54 3.82 32.48
C PRO A 12 9.21 3.52 33.83
N LEU A 13 10.42 2.95 33.84
CA LEU A 13 11.14 2.62 35.09
C LEU A 13 11.68 3.85 35.81
N LEU A 14 12.15 4.85 35.08
CA LEU A 14 12.54 6.14 35.65
C LEU A 14 11.33 6.93 36.19
N PHE A 15 10.19 6.84 35.51
CA PHE A 15 8.92 7.35 36.01
C PHE A 15 8.48 6.62 37.29
N ILE A 16 8.63 5.31 37.37
CA ILE A 16 8.32 4.50 38.55
C ILE A 16 9.26 4.84 39.72
N GLY A 17 10.54 5.07 39.46
CA GLY A 17 11.52 5.46 40.49
C GLY A 17 11.30 6.86 41.09
N GLY A 18 10.71 7.79 40.31
CA GLY A 18 10.32 9.15 40.79
C GLY A 18 8.96 9.23 41.49
N ILE A 19 8.20 8.14 41.47
CA ILE A 19 6.77 8.08 41.87
C ILE A 19 6.54 7.78 43.34
N TYR A 20 7.55 7.58 44.20
CA TYR A 20 7.33 7.39 45.64
C TYR A 20 6.63 8.58 46.33
N ALA A 21 6.42 9.70 45.63
CA ALA A 21 5.70 10.89 46.11
C ALA A 21 4.35 11.14 45.40
N PHE A 22 3.95 10.37 44.38
CA PHE A 22 2.70 10.62 43.64
C PHE A 22 1.57 9.71 44.14
N ASN A 23 0.40 10.33 44.42
CA ASN A 23 -0.80 9.59 44.77
C ASN A 23 -1.20 8.65 43.61
N LEU A 24 -1.33 7.35 43.88
CA LEU A 24 -1.70 6.30 42.92
C LEU A 24 -2.93 6.67 42.07
N LYS A 25 -3.88 7.42 42.63
CA LYS A 25 -5.07 7.92 41.93
C LYS A 25 -4.71 8.86 40.77
N ILE A 26 -3.70 9.73 40.95
CA ILE A 26 -3.24 10.69 39.92
C ILE A 26 -2.55 9.91 38.77
N LEU A 27 -1.74 8.91 39.11
CA LEU A 27 -1.10 8.04 38.14
C LEU A 27 -2.15 7.27 37.29
N LEU A 28 -3.15 6.69 37.93
CA LEU A 28 -4.23 5.98 37.24
C LEU A 28 -5.05 6.90 36.33
N LEU A 29 -5.33 8.13 36.78
CA LEU A 29 -5.99 9.14 35.96
C LEU A 29 -5.14 9.52 34.73
N PHE A 30 -3.84 9.66 34.91
CA PHE A 30 -2.91 9.99 33.81
C PHE A 30 -2.83 8.85 32.78
N ILE A 31 -2.72 7.60 33.24
CA ILE A 31 -2.74 6.41 32.39
C ILE A 31 -4.06 6.34 31.62
N PHE A 32 -5.19 6.58 32.29
CA PHE A 32 -6.51 6.59 31.67
C PHE A 32 -6.61 7.67 30.57
N LEU A 33 -6.13 8.88 30.86
CA LEU A 33 -6.15 10.00 29.90
C LEU A 33 -5.30 9.66 28.66
N ILE A 34 -4.08 9.17 28.84
CA ILE A 34 -3.20 8.77 27.75
C ILE A 34 -3.85 7.65 26.92
N SER A 35 -4.40 6.63 27.58
CA SER A 35 -5.07 5.52 26.89
C SER A 35 -6.25 6.01 26.05
N THR A 36 -7.04 6.95 26.58
CA THR A 36 -8.17 7.56 25.87
C THR A 36 -7.72 8.32 24.63
N ILE A 37 -6.63 9.09 24.73
CA ILE A 37 -6.04 9.82 23.60
C ILE A 37 -5.55 8.83 22.53
N ILE A 38 -4.85 7.78 22.91
CA ILE A 38 -4.36 6.74 21.99
C ILE A 38 -5.53 6.06 21.27
N ILE A 39 -6.58 5.68 21.99
CA ILE A 39 -7.77 5.06 21.41
C ILE A 39 -8.45 6.02 20.43
N TYR A 40 -8.63 7.28 20.81
CA TYR A 40 -9.22 8.30 19.94
C TYR A 40 -8.43 8.48 18.65
N ILE A 41 -7.10 8.62 18.71
CA ILE A 41 -6.23 8.76 17.54
C ILE A 41 -6.32 7.52 16.65
N SER A 42 -6.26 6.33 17.25
CA SER A 42 -6.39 5.06 16.52
C SER A 42 -7.71 4.95 15.78
N PHE A 43 -8.82 5.25 16.44
CA PHE A 43 -10.16 5.22 15.85
C PHE A 43 -10.30 6.22 14.70
N ARG A 44 -9.87 7.46 14.89
CA ARG A 44 -9.90 8.50 13.85
C ARG A 44 -9.09 8.09 12.61
N ASN A 45 -7.85 7.64 12.81
CA ASN A 45 -6.97 7.23 11.72
C ASN A 45 -7.55 6.01 10.96
N SER A 46 -8.15 5.06 11.68
CA SER A 46 -8.81 3.89 11.07
C SER A 46 -10.00 4.32 10.19
N ASN A 47 -10.80 5.29 10.65
CA ASN A 47 -11.90 5.84 9.86
C ASN A 47 -11.40 6.53 8.57
N SER A 48 -10.32 7.31 8.65
CA SER A 48 -9.69 7.94 7.48
C SER A 48 -9.25 6.89 6.45
N ILE A 49 -8.53 5.87 6.89
CA ILE A 49 -8.09 4.77 6.02
C ILE A 49 -9.27 4.03 5.37
N ASN A 50 -10.35 3.80 6.10
CA ASN A 50 -11.54 3.13 5.56
C ASN A 50 -12.22 3.99 4.49
N LYS A 51 -12.46 5.28 4.76
CA LYS A 51 -13.05 6.21 3.79
C LYS A 51 -12.24 6.29 2.49
N LEU A 52 -10.89 6.40 2.60
CA LEU A 52 -9.99 6.42 1.46
C LEU A 52 -10.08 5.13 0.64
N THR A 53 -10.10 3.98 1.32
CA THR A 53 -10.28 2.68 0.66
C THR A 53 -11.59 2.60 -0.10
N ASP A 54 -12.68 2.99 0.55
CA ASP A 54 -14.02 2.93 -0.03
C ASP A 54 -14.17 3.87 -1.23
N ALA A 55 -13.55 5.07 -1.18
CA ALA A 55 -13.52 6.00 -2.30
C ALA A 55 -12.80 5.42 -3.53
N ILE A 56 -11.66 4.75 -3.34
CA ILE A 56 -10.91 4.11 -4.43
C ILE A 56 -11.72 2.96 -5.05
N ILE A 57 -12.30 2.09 -4.22
CA ILE A 57 -13.16 0.99 -4.69
C ILE A 57 -14.37 1.55 -5.44
N ALA A 58 -14.98 2.61 -4.94
CA ALA A 58 -16.12 3.27 -5.60
C ALA A 58 -15.74 3.81 -6.98
N THR A 59 -14.54 4.41 -7.13
CA THR A 59 -14.02 4.90 -8.41
C THR A 59 -13.87 3.76 -9.42
N VAL A 60 -13.31 2.63 -9.01
CA VAL A 60 -13.18 1.44 -9.86
C VAL A 60 -14.56 0.92 -10.30
N LYS A 61 -15.49 0.77 -9.35
CA LYS A 61 -16.85 0.27 -9.63
C LYS A 61 -17.66 1.22 -10.52
N LYS A 62 -17.52 2.54 -10.34
CA LYS A 62 -18.21 3.55 -11.16
C LYS A 62 -17.86 3.44 -12.65
N ASN A 63 -16.70 2.92 -12.95
CA ASN A 63 -16.26 2.68 -14.34
C ASN A 63 -16.64 1.28 -14.86
N ASN A 64 -17.63 0.62 -14.24
CA ASN A 64 -18.18 -0.68 -14.62
C ASN A 64 -17.17 -1.84 -14.62
N TYR A 65 -16.10 -1.75 -13.82
CA TYR A 65 -15.16 -2.85 -13.68
C TYR A 65 -15.66 -3.86 -12.63
N GLU A 66 -15.66 -5.13 -13.03
CA GLU A 66 -16.02 -6.24 -12.17
C GLU A 66 -14.85 -6.58 -11.23
N LEU A 67 -15.14 -6.64 -9.92
CA LEU A 67 -14.20 -7.04 -8.88
C LEU A 67 -14.59 -8.43 -8.36
N ILE A 68 -13.81 -9.44 -8.73
CA ILE A 68 -14.01 -10.82 -8.28
C ILE A 68 -13.04 -11.10 -7.15
N ASN A 69 -13.55 -11.41 -5.95
CA ASN A 69 -12.70 -11.71 -4.80
C ASN A 69 -11.90 -12.99 -5.02
N ILE A 70 -10.63 -13.00 -4.64
CA ILE A 70 -9.73 -14.14 -4.74
C ILE A 70 -9.36 -14.63 -3.35
N ASP A 71 -9.51 -15.92 -3.11
CA ASP A 71 -8.99 -16.58 -1.92
C ASP A 71 -7.46 -16.74 -2.02
N ILE A 72 -6.73 -16.08 -1.14
CA ILE A 72 -5.28 -16.15 -1.04
C ILE A 72 -4.78 -17.09 0.08
N GLY A 73 -5.70 -17.85 0.68
CA GLY A 73 -5.39 -18.86 1.69
C GLY A 73 -4.60 -18.33 2.88
N GLU A 74 -3.50 -19.00 3.25
CA GLU A 74 -2.68 -18.66 4.42
C GLU A 74 -2.09 -17.25 4.38
N SER A 75 -1.88 -16.68 3.20
CA SER A 75 -1.39 -15.30 3.07
C SER A 75 -2.33 -14.24 3.67
N SER A 76 -3.64 -14.58 3.80
CA SER A 76 -4.64 -13.72 4.47
C SER A 76 -4.59 -13.75 6.00
N LYS A 77 -3.87 -14.71 6.58
CA LYS A 77 -3.86 -14.98 8.03
C LYS A 77 -2.62 -14.44 8.74
N LEU A 78 -1.73 -13.76 8.02
CA LEU A 78 -0.49 -13.25 8.60
C LEU A 78 -0.75 -12.20 9.68
N LYS A 79 0.05 -12.27 10.76
CA LYS A 79 -0.03 -11.35 11.89
C LYS A 79 1.36 -10.85 12.26
N ILE A 80 1.53 -9.53 12.31
CA ILE A 80 2.74 -8.89 12.83
C ILE A 80 2.89 -9.25 14.30
N TYR A 81 4.06 -9.75 14.69
CA TYR A 81 4.36 -10.27 16.04
C TYR A 81 3.37 -11.35 16.51
N GLY A 82 2.70 -12.07 15.60
CA GLY A 82 1.70 -13.07 15.94
C GLY A 82 0.37 -12.53 16.48
N ILE A 83 0.23 -11.21 16.66
CA ILE A 83 -0.90 -10.57 17.36
C ILE A 83 -1.68 -9.64 16.43
N ILE A 84 -1.00 -8.76 15.68
CA ILE A 84 -1.63 -7.71 14.90
C ILE A 84 -1.96 -8.23 13.50
N PRO A 85 -3.24 -8.38 13.13
CA PRO A 85 -3.61 -8.93 11.85
C PRO A 85 -3.23 -7.98 10.70
N ILE A 86 -2.74 -8.57 9.61
CA ILE A 86 -2.63 -7.91 8.31
C ILE A 86 -3.92 -8.20 7.55
N ASN A 87 -4.80 -7.21 7.45
CA ASN A 87 -6.08 -7.36 6.76
C ASN A 87 -5.86 -7.19 5.25
N THR A 88 -6.03 -8.24 4.49
CA THR A 88 -5.80 -8.26 3.04
C THR A 88 -7.07 -8.59 2.28
N LYS A 89 -7.25 -7.95 1.12
CA LYS A 89 -8.26 -8.31 0.12
C LYS A 89 -7.61 -8.27 -1.24
N VAL A 90 -7.80 -9.31 -2.02
CA VAL A 90 -7.27 -9.43 -3.38
C VAL A 90 -8.42 -9.69 -4.34
N TYR A 91 -8.49 -8.91 -5.39
CA TYR A 91 -9.53 -8.99 -6.39
C TYR A 91 -8.93 -9.17 -7.78
N HIS A 92 -9.55 -10.03 -8.58
CA HIS A 92 -9.40 -9.96 -10.02
C HIS A 92 -10.21 -8.76 -10.52
N LEU A 93 -9.52 -7.77 -11.04
CA LEU A 93 -10.08 -6.63 -11.75
C LEU A 93 -10.14 -7.02 -13.22
N LYS A 94 -11.26 -7.60 -13.63
CA LYS A 94 -11.45 -8.27 -14.93
C LYS A 94 -11.10 -7.36 -16.11
N GLY A 95 -10.25 -7.85 -17.00
CA GLY A 95 -9.73 -7.10 -18.15
C GLY A 95 -8.58 -6.16 -17.85
N ILE A 96 -8.12 -6.10 -16.59
CA ILE A 96 -6.96 -5.29 -16.16
C ILE A 96 -5.90 -6.19 -15.49
N GLY A 97 -6.28 -6.95 -14.42
CA GLY A 97 -5.35 -7.77 -13.65
C GLY A 97 -5.76 -7.91 -12.20
N ILE A 98 -4.85 -7.65 -11.27
CA ILE A 98 -5.09 -7.80 -9.83
C ILE A 98 -5.13 -6.44 -9.13
N LEU A 99 -6.17 -6.21 -8.34
CA LEU A 99 -6.26 -5.15 -7.33
C LEU A 99 -6.07 -5.78 -5.95
N SER A 100 -5.07 -5.31 -5.23
CA SER A 100 -4.81 -5.75 -3.86
C SER A 100 -4.94 -4.61 -2.87
N ILE A 101 -5.46 -4.92 -1.70
CA ILE A 101 -5.63 -3.98 -0.59
C ILE A 101 -5.10 -4.63 0.67
N MET A 102 -4.16 -3.98 1.33
CA MET A 102 -3.60 -4.40 2.60
C MET A 102 -3.79 -3.28 3.63
N LYS A 103 -4.32 -3.60 4.80
CA LYS A 103 -4.48 -2.68 5.92
C LYS A 103 -3.81 -3.23 7.17
N VAL A 104 -3.08 -2.38 7.87
CA VAL A 104 -2.45 -2.70 9.15
C VAL A 104 -2.77 -1.61 10.15
N ASN A 105 -3.22 -2.02 11.35
CA ASN A 105 -3.46 -1.12 12.48
C ASN A 105 -2.44 -1.38 13.58
N LEU A 106 -1.51 -0.45 13.77
CA LEU A 106 -0.49 -0.47 14.82
C LEU A 106 -0.80 0.54 15.95
N GLY A 107 -2.08 0.79 16.21
CA GLY A 107 -2.52 1.76 17.22
C GLY A 107 -2.35 3.20 16.73
N LEU A 108 -1.25 3.86 17.05
CA LEU A 108 -0.98 5.25 16.65
C LEU A 108 -0.62 5.41 15.17
N MET A 109 -0.29 4.32 14.50
CA MET A 109 0.00 4.25 13.07
C MET A 109 -0.97 3.30 12.38
N GLN A 110 -1.62 3.78 11.34
CA GLN A 110 -2.47 3.01 10.45
C GLN A 110 -1.86 3.02 9.06
N MET A 111 -1.88 1.90 8.38
CA MET A 111 -1.33 1.76 7.03
C MET A 111 -2.37 1.17 6.09
N LEU A 112 -2.44 1.74 4.89
CA LEU A 112 -3.12 1.20 3.73
C LEU A 112 -2.07 1.06 2.63
N THR A 113 -1.92 -0.14 2.09
CA THR A 113 -1.26 -0.37 0.81
C THR A 113 -2.30 -0.84 -0.18
N LEU A 114 -2.36 -0.19 -1.33
CA LEU A 114 -3.15 -0.62 -2.47
C LEU A 114 -2.22 -0.79 -3.66
N SER A 115 -2.36 -1.90 -4.39
CA SER A 115 -1.64 -2.11 -5.63
C SER A 115 -2.58 -2.53 -6.76
N ILE A 116 -2.31 -2.03 -7.96
CA ILE A 116 -2.94 -2.50 -9.19
C ILE A 116 -1.84 -3.07 -10.07
N ASN A 117 -1.92 -4.37 -10.32
CA ASN A 117 -0.97 -5.13 -11.11
C ASN A 117 -1.64 -5.52 -12.44
N PRO A 118 -1.38 -4.77 -13.53
CA PRO A 118 -2.10 -4.93 -14.78
C PRO A 118 -1.49 -6.06 -15.62
N PHE A 119 -2.02 -7.27 -15.47
CA PHE A 119 -1.55 -8.42 -16.23
C PHE A 119 -2.21 -8.53 -17.61
N GLU A 120 -3.44 -8.03 -17.76
CA GLU A 120 -4.24 -8.16 -18.98
C GLU A 120 -4.14 -6.91 -19.89
N LYS A 121 -3.43 -5.87 -19.43
CA LYS A 121 -3.13 -4.64 -20.21
C LYS A 121 -1.69 -4.20 -19.98
N ASP A 122 -1.10 -3.56 -20.98
CA ASP A 122 0.26 -3.03 -20.83
C ASP A 122 0.27 -1.64 -20.20
N LEU A 123 0.05 -1.63 -18.89
CA LEU A 123 -0.01 -0.43 -18.05
C LEU A 123 1.13 -0.46 -17.02
N PRO A 124 1.58 0.69 -16.48
CA PRO A 124 2.48 0.72 -15.33
C PRO A 124 1.78 0.13 -14.10
N GLN A 125 2.54 -0.54 -13.26
CA GLN A 125 2.04 -1.03 -11.97
C GLN A 125 1.86 0.15 -11.02
N LEU A 126 0.69 0.26 -10.39
CA LEU A 126 0.42 1.22 -9.33
C LEU A 126 0.71 0.60 -7.97
N SER A 127 1.54 1.26 -7.17
CA SER A 127 1.69 1.05 -5.73
C SER A 127 1.30 2.32 -4.98
N LEU A 128 0.33 2.21 -4.11
CA LEU A 128 -0.17 3.31 -3.30
C LEU A 128 -0.06 2.95 -1.83
N ASP A 129 0.69 3.74 -1.08
CA ASP A 129 0.79 3.63 0.36
C ASP A 129 0.24 4.90 1.04
N ILE A 130 -0.64 4.72 2.00
CA ILE A 130 -1.16 5.78 2.86
C ILE A 130 -0.87 5.38 4.30
N MET A 131 -0.13 6.23 5.00
CA MET A 131 0.19 6.03 6.41
C MET A 131 -0.36 7.18 7.23
N CYS A 132 -1.28 6.88 8.14
CA CYS A 132 -1.73 7.82 9.16
C CYS A 132 -0.88 7.63 10.42
N ILE A 133 -0.03 8.60 10.75
CA ILE A 133 0.87 8.57 11.91
C ILE A 133 0.57 9.77 12.78
N PHE A 134 0.04 9.57 13.99
CA PHE A 134 -0.42 10.65 14.88
C PHE A 134 -1.39 11.61 14.16
N GLN A 135 -0.91 12.80 13.83
CA GLN A 135 -1.69 13.86 13.18
C GLN A 135 -1.25 14.12 11.72
N LYS A 136 -0.50 13.21 11.13
CA LYS A 136 -0.01 13.32 9.75
C LYS A 136 -0.49 12.16 8.90
N ILE A 137 -0.79 12.47 7.66
CA ILE A 137 -1.04 11.52 6.59
C ILE A 137 0.14 11.60 5.62
N ILE A 138 0.79 10.47 5.39
CA ILE A 138 1.82 10.33 4.37
C ILE A 138 1.19 9.58 3.21
N LEU A 139 1.18 10.21 2.05
CA LEU A 139 0.72 9.64 0.79
C LEU A 139 1.94 9.36 -0.08
N ILE A 140 2.06 8.12 -0.55
CA ILE A 140 3.08 7.69 -1.49
C ILE A 140 2.38 6.94 -2.62
N SER A 141 2.43 7.46 -3.83
CA SER A 141 1.92 6.81 -5.03
C SER A 141 3.06 6.66 -6.03
N TYR A 142 3.40 5.42 -6.38
CA TYR A 142 4.41 5.09 -7.37
C TYR A 142 3.77 4.36 -8.54
N PHE A 143 4.18 4.75 -9.75
CA PHE A 143 3.91 4.03 -10.98
C PHE A 143 5.20 3.42 -11.48
N TYR A 144 5.31 2.10 -11.37
CA TYR A 144 6.49 1.38 -11.87
C TYR A 144 6.31 1.03 -13.34
N ALA A 145 7.30 1.39 -14.16
CA ALA A 145 7.33 1.12 -15.61
C ALA A 145 7.58 -0.37 -15.90
N LEU A 146 6.78 -1.26 -15.30
CA LEU A 146 6.83 -2.70 -15.53
C LEU A 146 5.99 -3.06 -16.77
N MET A 147 6.36 -2.51 -17.93
CA MET A 147 5.62 -2.55 -19.18
C MET A 147 6.42 -3.23 -20.28
N LEU A 148 5.71 -3.73 -21.30
CA LEU A 148 6.30 -4.27 -22.53
C LEU A 148 6.72 -3.17 -23.51
N ASP A 149 5.88 -2.13 -23.64
CA ASP A 149 6.13 -0.97 -24.50
C ASP A 149 6.09 0.33 -23.70
N LYS A 150 7.26 0.95 -23.51
CA LYS A 150 7.44 2.22 -22.81
C LYS A 150 7.42 3.44 -23.74
N GLU A 151 7.37 3.23 -25.04
CA GLU A 151 7.39 4.30 -26.04
C GLU A 151 5.99 4.74 -26.51
N ASN A 152 4.96 4.08 -26.02
CA ASN A 152 3.57 4.35 -26.35
C ASN A 152 3.18 5.81 -26.04
N ASN A 153 2.52 6.48 -26.99
CA ASN A 153 2.10 7.88 -26.88
C ASN A 153 1.08 8.10 -25.75
N GLU A 154 0.17 7.16 -25.51
CA GLU A 154 -0.79 7.24 -24.41
C GLU A 154 -0.07 7.16 -23.05
N TYR A 155 1.03 6.41 -22.97
CA TYR A 155 1.86 6.37 -21.78
C TYR A 155 2.57 7.70 -21.54
N LYS A 156 3.15 8.33 -22.58
CA LYS A 156 3.77 9.67 -22.49
C LYS A 156 2.73 10.72 -22.05
N TYR A 157 1.52 10.63 -22.58
CA TYR A 157 0.41 11.49 -22.17
C TYR A 157 0.04 11.27 -20.70
N PHE A 158 -0.06 10.00 -20.25
CA PHE A 158 -0.32 9.65 -18.86
C PHE A 158 0.73 10.26 -17.92
N LEU A 159 2.03 10.12 -18.23
CA LEU A 159 3.12 10.70 -17.43
C LEU A 159 2.98 12.22 -17.30
N ASN A 160 2.67 12.92 -18.39
CA ASN A 160 2.43 14.36 -18.38
C ASN A 160 1.25 14.75 -17.48
N GLN A 161 0.16 13.96 -17.46
CA GLN A 161 -0.97 14.22 -16.55
C GLN A 161 -0.58 14.00 -15.08
N MET A 162 0.27 13.01 -14.76
CA MET A 162 0.78 12.80 -13.40
C MET A 162 1.67 13.95 -12.93
N GLU A 163 2.47 14.52 -13.82
CA GLU A 163 3.28 15.71 -13.53
C GLU A 163 2.41 16.92 -13.19
N LYS A 164 1.32 17.15 -13.95
CA LYS A 164 0.37 18.23 -13.65
C LYS A 164 -0.28 18.11 -12.25
N ILE A 165 -0.52 16.88 -11.77
CA ILE A 165 -0.97 16.69 -10.38
C ILE A 165 0.10 17.21 -9.41
N ASN A 166 1.37 16.86 -9.61
CA ASN A 166 2.46 17.35 -8.76
C ASN A 166 2.55 18.87 -8.76
N GLU A 167 2.36 19.51 -9.90
CA GLU A 167 2.33 20.98 -10.06
C GLU A 167 1.13 21.59 -9.32
N THR A 168 -0.07 21.01 -9.49
CA THR A 168 -1.31 21.47 -8.83
C THR A 168 -1.18 21.46 -7.30
N TYR A 169 -0.50 20.46 -6.77
CA TYR A 169 -0.30 20.29 -5.32
C TYR A 169 1.14 20.63 -4.89
N ALA A 170 1.84 21.48 -5.62
CA ALA A 170 3.24 21.87 -5.30
C ALA A 170 3.38 22.59 -3.95
N ASN A 171 2.31 23.26 -3.48
CA ASN A 171 2.25 23.93 -2.18
C ASN A 171 2.14 22.96 -0.99
N ILE A 172 1.87 21.67 -1.22
CA ILE A 172 1.82 20.65 -0.18
C ILE A 172 3.21 20.05 0.03
N GLU A 173 3.63 19.94 1.30
CA GLU A 173 4.94 19.35 1.67
C GLU A 173 5.13 17.97 1.03
N ASN A 174 6.22 17.80 0.29
CA ASN A 174 6.58 16.49 -0.24
C ASN A 174 7.15 15.60 0.86
N PHE A 175 6.75 14.33 0.88
CA PHE A 175 7.42 13.33 1.69
C PHE A 175 8.71 12.88 0.98
N PRO A 176 9.89 12.94 1.61
CA PRO A 176 11.14 12.59 0.95
C PRO A 176 11.19 11.09 0.64
N ALA A 177 11.25 10.75 -0.64
CA ALA A 177 11.47 9.38 -1.09
C ALA A 177 12.94 8.98 -0.86
N LYS A 178 13.16 7.80 -0.27
CA LYS A 178 14.50 7.22 -0.20
C LYS A 178 14.88 6.65 -1.55
N LYS A 179 16.13 6.91 -1.98
CA LYS A 179 16.68 6.26 -3.17
C LYS A 179 16.98 4.79 -2.84
N GLU A 180 16.34 3.89 -3.56
CA GLU A 180 16.53 2.43 -3.50
C GLU A 180 16.89 1.92 -4.90
N TRP A 181 17.31 0.67 -5.02
CA TRP A 181 17.71 0.08 -6.31
C TRP A 181 16.59 0.14 -7.37
N HIS A 182 15.32 0.08 -6.93
CA HIS A 182 14.15 0.10 -7.84
C HIS A 182 13.65 1.52 -8.15
N THR A 183 14.27 2.57 -7.63
CA THR A 183 13.85 3.97 -7.87
C THR A 183 13.87 4.32 -9.36
N GLU A 184 14.81 3.76 -10.12
CA GLU A 184 14.93 3.98 -11.57
C GLU A 184 13.78 3.37 -12.38
N LEU A 185 13.02 2.45 -11.79
CA LEU A 185 11.83 1.86 -12.41
C LEU A 185 10.56 2.70 -12.17
N ILE A 186 10.63 3.71 -11.31
CA ILE A 186 9.49 4.59 -11.02
C ILE A 186 9.41 5.64 -12.14
N SER A 187 8.33 5.58 -12.91
CA SER A 187 8.10 6.50 -14.02
C SER A 187 7.29 7.74 -13.63
N ALA A 188 6.44 7.62 -12.63
CA ALA A 188 5.73 8.74 -12.02
C ALA A 188 5.56 8.50 -10.53
N MET A 189 5.66 9.58 -9.75
CA MET A 189 5.44 9.51 -8.30
C MET A 189 4.75 10.75 -7.77
N ILE A 190 3.90 10.54 -6.76
CA ILE A 190 3.29 11.60 -5.96
C ILE A 190 3.54 11.24 -4.50
N THR A 191 4.30 12.08 -3.80
CA THR A 191 4.64 11.86 -2.39
C THR A 191 4.30 13.11 -1.60
N LYS A 192 3.36 13.01 -0.66
CA LYS A 192 2.87 14.17 0.10
C LYS A 192 2.82 13.87 1.58
N LYS A 193 3.07 14.89 2.40
CA LYS A 193 2.90 14.86 3.84
C LYS A 193 1.87 15.91 4.24
N ILE A 194 0.73 15.45 4.73
CA ILE A 194 -0.50 16.22 4.87
C ILE A 194 -0.96 16.14 6.33
N GLY A 195 -1.50 17.24 6.87
CA GLY A 195 -2.15 17.23 8.19
C GLY A 195 -3.43 16.40 8.16
N VAL A 196 -3.73 15.67 9.23
CA VAL A 196 -4.93 14.81 9.31
C VAL A 196 -6.24 15.62 9.21
N ASN A 197 -6.23 16.90 9.58
CA ASN A 197 -7.34 17.83 9.40
C ASN A 197 -7.56 18.25 7.92
N GLN A 198 -6.64 17.90 7.04
CA GLN A 198 -6.67 18.17 5.61
C GLN A 198 -6.89 16.87 4.78
N GLU A 199 -7.53 15.85 5.37
CA GLU A 199 -7.83 14.56 4.72
C GLU A 199 -8.50 14.72 3.34
N LYS A 200 -9.29 15.78 3.16
CA LYS A 200 -9.92 16.10 1.87
C LYS A 200 -8.89 16.22 0.74
N ILE A 201 -7.72 16.82 1.01
CA ILE A 201 -6.65 16.97 0.00
C ILE A 201 -6.14 15.59 -0.46
N VAL A 202 -6.00 14.64 0.48
CA VAL A 202 -5.60 13.26 0.12
C VAL A 202 -6.65 12.62 -0.79
N ASN A 203 -7.94 12.78 -0.47
CA ASN A 203 -9.03 12.28 -1.31
C ASN A 203 -9.02 12.93 -2.71
N ASP A 204 -8.81 14.24 -2.79
CA ASP A 204 -8.78 14.98 -4.05
C ASP A 204 -7.62 14.47 -4.94
N ILE A 205 -6.39 14.39 -4.40
CA ILE A 205 -5.22 13.84 -5.10
C ILE A 205 -5.51 12.41 -5.57
N MET A 206 -6.03 11.55 -4.69
CA MET A 206 -6.31 10.17 -5.03
C MET A 206 -7.37 10.01 -6.12
N ASN A 207 -8.43 10.82 -6.07
CA ASN A 207 -9.47 10.81 -7.09
C ASN A 207 -8.92 11.24 -8.45
N GLU A 208 -8.05 12.27 -8.51
CA GLU A 208 -7.40 12.70 -9.73
C GLU A 208 -6.45 11.63 -10.29
N VAL A 209 -5.59 11.06 -9.44
CA VAL A 209 -4.69 9.96 -9.80
C VAL A 209 -5.46 8.78 -10.38
N MET A 210 -6.49 8.33 -9.65
CA MET A 210 -7.28 7.19 -10.09
C MET A 210 -8.08 7.48 -11.37
N LYS A 211 -8.62 8.70 -11.52
CA LYS A 211 -9.31 9.11 -12.73
C LYS A 211 -8.38 9.04 -13.94
N ILE A 212 -7.20 9.66 -13.85
CA ILE A 212 -6.22 9.67 -14.94
C ILE A 212 -5.76 8.24 -15.28
N TYR A 213 -5.53 7.42 -14.25
CA TYR A 213 -5.12 6.04 -14.47
C TYR A 213 -6.21 5.19 -15.12
N VAL A 214 -7.48 5.38 -14.71
CA VAL A 214 -8.65 4.73 -15.35
C VAL A 214 -8.85 5.21 -16.78
N ASP A 215 -8.73 6.51 -17.03
CA ASP A 215 -8.82 7.06 -18.39
C ASP A 215 -7.73 6.49 -19.31
N TYR A 216 -6.52 6.29 -18.76
CA TYR A 216 -5.42 5.67 -19.48
C TYR A 216 -5.70 4.20 -19.79
N TRP A 217 -6.10 3.40 -18.79
CA TRP A 217 -6.34 1.97 -19.03
C TRP A 217 -7.51 1.72 -19.99
N ASN A 218 -8.50 2.63 -20.10
CA ASN A 218 -9.59 2.53 -21.08
C ASN A 218 -9.11 2.68 -22.52
N LYS A 219 -8.01 3.39 -22.77
CA LYS A 219 -7.42 3.60 -24.09
C LYS A 219 -6.51 2.46 -24.53
N ILE A 220 -5.97 1.70 -23.58
CA ILE A 220 -5.04 0.61 -23.87
C ILE A 220 -5.79 -0.68 -24.19
N LYS A 221 -5.41 -1.32 -25.28
CA LYS A 221 -5.94 -2.62 -25.69
C LYS A 221 -5.53 -3.72 -24.71
N GLY A 222 -6.34 -4.77 -24.65
CA GLY A 222 -5.98 -6.01 -23.93
C GLY A 222 -4.79 -6.70 -24.60
N LEU A 223 -3.97 -7.34 -23.77
CA LEU A 223 -2.84 -8.14 -24.20
C LEU A 223 -3.31 -9.51 -24.71
N ASN A 224 -2.61 -10.06 -25.68
CA ASN A 224 -2.80 -11.47 -26.07
C ASN A 224 -2.11 -12.41 -25.04
N VAL A 225 -2.37 -13.71 -25.13
CA VAL A 225 -1.88 -14.71 -24.17
C VAL A 225 -0.35 -14.68 -24.02
N SER A 226 0.38 -14.56 -25.14
CA SER A 226 1.86 -14.51 -25.11
C SER A 226 2.38 -13.25 -24.41
N GLU A 227 1.72 -12.11 -24.61
CA GLU A 227 2.05 -10.84 -23.96
C GLU A 227 1.70 -10.89 -22.46
N ILE A 228 0.58 -11.49 -22.08
CA ILE A 228 0.20 -11.71 -20.66
C ILE A 228 1.29 -12.51 -19.95
N VAL A 229 1.78 -13.61 -20.55
CA VAL A 229 2.87 -14.41 -19.96
C VAL A 229 4.13 -13.58 -19.73
N LYS A 230 4.52 -12.75 -20.71
CA LYS A 230 5.67 -11.85 -20.59
C LYS A 230 5.44 -10.79 -19.48
N LYS A 231 4.24 -10.23 -19.41
CA LYS A 231 3.87 -9.24 -18.41
C LYS A 231 3.92 -9.81 -16.99
N ILE A 232 3.41 -11.02 -16.80
CA ILE A 232 3.50 -11.75 -15.52
C ILE A 232 4.97 -11.93 -15.14
N ALA A 233 5.83 -12.36 -16.08
CA ALA A 233 7.26 -12.60 -15.81
C ALA A 233 7.97 -11.31 -15.35
N ILE A 234 7.71 -10.17 -15.97
CA ILE A 234 8.29 -8.86 -15.57
C ILE A 234 7.88 -8.50 -14.13
N ILE A 235 6.59 -8.62 -13.79
CA ILE A 235 6.09 -8.26 -12.45
C ILE A 235 6.59 -9.27 -11.40
N GLU A 236 6.65 -10.56 -11.73
CA GLU A 236 7.19 -11.61 -10.86
C GLU A 236 8.68 -11.42 -10.61
N GLU A 237 9.46 -11.11 -11.63
CA GLU A 237 10.90 -10.78 -11.49
C GLU A 237 11.10 -9.57 -10.58
N PHE A 238 10.32 -8.52 -10.75
CA PHE A 238 10.36 -7.34 -9.88
C PHE A 238 10.04 -7.71 -8.42
N GLY A 239 8.96 -8.48 -8.18
CA GLY A 239 8.59 -8.95 -6.84
C GLY A 239 9.67 -9.81 -6.19
N ASN A 240 10.29 -10.72 -6.95
CA ASN A 240 11.40 -11.55 -6.48
C ASN A 240 12.64 -10.70 -6.18
N ASN A 241 13.00 -9.75 -7.04
CA ASN A 241 14.10 -8.83 -6.82
C ASN A 241 13.91 -7.98 -5.55
N LEU A 242 12.68 -7.59 -5.20
CA LEU A 242 12.39 -6.90 -3.93
C LEU A 242 12.71 -7.77 -2.71
N VAL A 243 12.48 -9.09 -2.80
CA VAL A 243 12.85 -10.02 -1.73
C VAL A 243 14.37 -10.20 -1.67
N ASP A 244 15.02 -10.38 -2.80
CA ASP A 244 16.44 -10.72 -2.87
C ASP A 244 17.34 -9.52 -2.61
N LYS A 245 17.13 -8.41 -3.30
CA LYS A 245 17.91 -7.16 -3.16
C LYS A 245 17.46 -6.31 -1.97
N GLY A 246 16.23 -6.56 -1.47
CA GLY A 246 15.63 -5.82 -0.39
C GLY A 246 14.90 -4.56 -0.85
N GLY A 247 14.20 -3.97 0.08
CA GLY A 247 13.47 -2.71 0.05
C GLY A 247 13.00 -2.45 1.47
N TYR A 248 12.66 -1.22 1.81
CA TYR A 248 12.35 -0.86 3.20
C TYR A 248 11.25 -1.74 3.82
N SER A 249 10.10 -1.81 3.17
CA SER A 249 8.96 -2.62 3.64
C SER A 249 9.27 -4.12 3.55
N THR A 250 9.90 -4.58 2.47
CA THR A 250 10.23 -6.00 2.27
C THR A 250 11.21 -6.50 3.32
N ASN A 251 12.21 -5.69 3.71
CA ASN A 251 13.14 -6.06 4.77
C ASN A 251 12.46 -6.19 6.14
N PHE A 252 11.44 -5.38 6.41
CA PHE A 252 10.60 -5.54 7.58
C PHE A 252 9.84 -6.88 7.54
N PHE A 253 9.17 -7.20 6.43
CA PHE A 253 8.45 -8.47 6.26
C PHE A 253 9.39 -9.68 6.38
N LYS A 254 10.58 -9.63 5.77
CA LYS A 254 11.59 -10.71 5.89
C LYS A 254 12.01 -10.96 7.34
N LYS A 255 12.16 -9.91 8.14
CA LYS A 255 12.49 -10.04 9.58
C LYS A 255 11.34 -10.63 10.39
N MET A 256 10.11 -10.36 10.00
CA MET A 256 8.90 -10.80 10.70
C MET A 256 8.50 -12.23 10.36
N PHE A 257 8.60 -12.62 9.09
CA PHE A 257 7.98 -13.83 8.58
C PHE A 257 8.96 -14.80 7.91
N GLY A 258 10.21 -14.38 7.74
CA GLY A 258 11.21 -15.11 6.95
C GLY A 258 11.09 -14.85 5.45
N VAL A 259 12.10 -15.30 4.70
CA VAL A 259 12.24 -15.02 3.25
C VAL A 259 11.12 -15.68 2.45
N ASP A 260 10.86 -16.98 2.66
CA ASP A 260 9.92 -17.75 1.85
C ASP A 260 8.46 -17.27 2.05
N THR A 261 8.09 -17.02 3.32
CA THR A 261 6.75 -16.47 3.63
C THR A 261 6.59 -15.08 3.04
N THR A 262 7.62 -14.25 3.08
CA THR A 262 7.60 -12.91 2.48
C THR A 262 7.44 -13.00 0.97
N ARG A 263 8.22 -13.87 0.29
CA ARG A 263 8.11 -14.09 -1.16
C ARG A 263 6.70 -14.53 -1.55
N LYS A 264 6.15 -15.52 -0.82
CA LYS A 264 4.79 -15.97 -1.02
C LYS A 264 3.77 -14.86 -0.82
N PHE A 265 3.90 -14.08 0.25
CA PHE A 265 3.01 -12.97 0.56
C PHE A 265 3.05 -11.87 -0.52
N LEU A 266 4.23 -11.49 -0.99
CA LEU A 266 4.36 -10.52 -2.09
C LEU A 266 3.71 -11.05 -3.37
N GLY A 267 3.90 -12.34 -3.69
CA GLY A 267 3.33 -12.98 -4.87
C GLY A 267 1.82 -13.22 -4.81
N ASP A 268 1.26 -13.51 -3.64
CA ASP A 268 -0.18 -13.73 -3.45
C ASP A 268 -0.93 -12.39 -3.26
N VAL A 269 -0.34 -11.42 -2.55
CA VAL A 269 -1.02 -10.20 -2.08
C VAL A 269 -0.55 -8.97 -2.83
N ILE A 270 0.70 -8.55 -2.67
CA ILE A 270 1.14 -7.22 -3.14
C ILE A 270 1.17 -7.15 -4.66
N PHE A 271 1.78 -8.15 -5.31
CA PHE A 271 1.87 -8.22 -6.78
C PHE A 271 0.81 -9.13 -7.39
N GLY A 272 0.26 -10.08 -6.63
CA GLY A 272 -0.86 -10.91 -7.04
C GLY A 272 -0.56 -11.88 -8.21
N TYR A 273 0.70 -12.10 -8.62
CA TYR A 273 1.01 -12.96 -9.77
C TYR A 273 0.70 -14.44 -9.49
N TYR A 274 0.84 -14.92 -8.24
CA TYR A 274 0.39 -16.27 -7.89
C TYR A 274 -1.14 -16.38 -7.87
N ALA A 275 -1.83 -15.33 -7.40
CA ALA A 275 -3.28 -15.26 -7.41
C ALA A 275 -3.83 -15.24 -8.85
N PHE A 276 -3.21 -14.47 -9.75
CA PHE A 276 -3.60 -14.36 -11.14
C PHE A 276 -3.40 -15.69 -11.91
N LYS A 277 -2.25 -16.35 -11.74
CA LYS A 277 -1.97 -17.67 -12.34
C LYS A 277 -3.03 -18.73 -11.96
N LYS A 278 -3.58 -18.68 -10.74
CA LYS A 278 -4.65 -19.60 -10.31
C LYS A 278 -5.96 -19.38 -11.06
N ILE A 279 -6.30 -18.13 -11.42
CA ILE A 279 -7.51 -17.80 -12.17
C ILE A 279 -7.40 -18.36 -13.58
N ASP A 280 -6.28 -18.17 -14.25
CA ASP A 280 -6.04 -18.59 -15.62
C ASP A 280 -6.12 -20.12 -15.76
N ILE A 281 -5.50 -20.85 -14.82
CA ILE A 281 -5.57 -22.33 -14.79
C ILE A 281 -7.02 -22.83 -14.63
N ASN A 282 -7.83 -22.17 -13.81
CA ASN A 282 -9.21 -22.57 -13.57
C ASN A 282 -10.13 -22.28 -14.78
N ASN A 283 -9.87 -21.22 -15.53
CA ASN A 283 -10.62 -20.90 -16.75
C ASN A 283 -10.28 -21.87 -17.89
N ASN A 284 -9.02 -22.27 -18.03
CA ASN A 284 -8.57 -23.22 -19.04
C ASN A 284 -9.03 -24.68 -18.78
N LYS A 285 -9.46 -25.02 -17.55
CA LYS A 285 -10.05 -26.33 -17.22
C LYS A 285 -11.57 -26.42 -17.49
N LYS A 286 -12.23 -25.27 -17.74
CA LYS A 286 -13.69 -25.24 -18.00
C LYS A 286 -14.03 -25.15 -19.48
N ASN A 287 -13.05 -24.99 -20.35
CA ASN A 287 -13.13 -25.06 -21.80
C ASN A 287 -12.57 -26.41 -22.30
#